data_7eef9a4c92662545aea5aa17101e4797
#
_entry.id   7eef9a4c92662545aea5aa17101e4797
#
_cell.length_a   1.000
_cell.length_b   1.000
_cell.length_c   1.000
_cell.angle_alpha   90.00
_cell.angle_beta   90.00
_cell.angle_gamma   90.00
#
_symmetry.space_group_name_H-M   'P 1'
#
loop_
_entity.id
_entity.type
_entity.pdbx_description
1 polymer ?
#
loop_
_entity_poly.entity_id
_entity_poly.type
_entity_poly.pdbx_seq_one_letter_code
_entity_poly.pdbx_strand_id
1 'polypeptide(L)'
;MLGALRVIQGPVEEPLSPDEMRDHLRVTDTVEEPLLASYLTALRQLAEKQLDLAFLTQTLEWTVDAFPCYDETNPYGALVLPRQPLQSVVSLKYIDTAGAQQTWSPSLYLVDALQSRIVPAYGQTWPQIRYQPSAIVVRYLAGYLNLAVLPEDLRQMMRLAVGTLFEFREGIVTGSGGETLPHSVGVVEQFFASYQNAFVV
;
A
#
# COMPACT_ATOMS: atom_id res chain seq x y z
N MET A 1 -15.60 0.22 4.05
CA MET A 1 -15.39 0.78 5.41
C MET A 1 -14.33 1.84 5.31
N LEU A 2 -14.59 3.07 5.75
CA LEU A 2 -13.60 4.15 5.78
C LEU A 2 -12.70 3.95 7.00
N GLY A 3 -11.40 4.03 6.81
CA GLY A 3 -10.41 3.93 7.88
C GLY A 3 -9.17 4.76 7.56
N ALA A 4 -8.40 5.08 8.59
CA ALA A 4 -7.14 5.78 8.45
C ALA A 4 -5.97 4.79 8.45
N LEU A 5 -5.16 4.83 7.40
CA LEU A 5 -3.96 4.00 7.26
C LEU A 5 -2.73 4.83 7.54
N ARG A 6 -1.84 4.31 8.37
CA ARG A 6 -0.56 4.92 8.70
C ARG A 6 0.58 3.91 8.53
N VAL A 7 1.65 4.32 7.90
CA VAL A 7 2.90 3.57 7.85
C VAL A 7 3.65 3.82 9.15
N ILE A 8 3.87 2.77 9.94
CA ILE A 8 4.63 2.82 11.20
C ILE A 8 6.12 2.64 10.92
N GLN A 9 6.44 1.69 10.02
CA GLN A 9 7.79 1.45 9.56
C GLN A 9 7.70 1.15 8.06
N GLY A 10 8.37 1.98 7.27
CA GLY A 10 8.50 1.76 5.83
C GLY A 10 9.40 0.59 5.50
N PRO A 11 9.49 0.20 4.23
CA PRO A 11 10.37 -0.86 3.79
C PRO A 11 11.84 -0.48 4.03
N VAL A 12 12.69 -1.49 4.23
CA VAL A 12 14.13 -1.30 4.48
C VAL A 12 14.88 -0.96 3.20
N GLU A 13 14.36 -1.42 2.07
CA GLU A 13 14.94 -1.20 0.74
C GLU A 13 13.86 -0.72 -0.24
N GLU A 14 14.28 -0.10 -1.33
CA GLU A 14 13.37 0.31 -2.41
C GLU A 14 13.25 -0.82 -3.46
N PRO A 15 12.15 -0.85 -4.25
CA PRO A 15 11.92 -1.87 -5.28
C PRO A 15 12.99 -1.92 -6.37
N LEU A 16 13.72 -0.83 -6.53
CA LEU A 16 14.83 -0.67 -7.47
C LEU A 16 15.96 0.06 -6.76
N SER A 17 17.21 -0.30 -7.10
CA SER A 17 18.36 0.44 -6.62
C SER A 17 18.65 1.67 -7.50
N PRO A 18 19.33 2.70 -6.97
CA PRO A 18 19.80 3.82 -7.79
C PRO A 18 20.72 3.37 -8.95
N ASP A 19 21.51 2.31 -8.76
CA ASP A 19 22.37 1.73 -9.80
C ASP A 19 21.55 1.15 -10.95
N GLU A 20 20.53 0.34 -10.65
CA GLU A 20 19.61 -0.19 -11.67
C GLU A 20 18.95 0.95 -12.46
N MET A 21 18.62 2.05 -11.79
CA MET A 21 18.02 3.20 -12.45
C MET A 21 19.00 3.96 -13.31
N ARG A 22 20.25 4.13 -12.88
CA ARG A 22 21.31 4.74 -13.72
C ARG A 22 21.54 3.94 -14.99
N ASP A 23 21.62 2.63 -14.89
CA ASP A 23 21.76 1.74 -16.03
C ASP A 23 20.58 1.87 -17.00
N HIS A 24 19.35 1.90 -16.46
CA HIS A 24 18.13 2.07 -17.26
C HIS A 24 18.11 3.41 -17.99
N LEU A 25 18.47 4.49 -17.31
CA LEU A 25 18.49 5.86 -17.84
C LEU A 25 19.75 6.17 -18.65
N ARG A 26 20.74 5.26 -18.67
CA ARG A 26 22.06 5.46 -19.30
C ARG A 26 22.80 6.69 -18.76
N VAL A 27 22.64 6.98 -17.48
CA VAL A 27 23.30 8.08 -16.79
C VAL A 27 24.58 7.55 -16.14
N THR A 28 25.71 8.14 -16.46
CA THR A 28 27.02 7.74 -15.92
C THR A 28 27.44 8.54 -14.69
N ASP A 29 26.77 9.67 -14.44
CA ASP A 29 27.09 10.55 -13.32
C ASP A 29 26.38 10.11 -12.03
N THR A 30 27.13 10.10 -10.93
CA THR A 30 26.60 9.76 -9.58
C THR A 30 26.01 10.98 -8.86
N VAL A 31 26.20 12.19 -9.38
CA VAL A 31 25.68 13.44 -8.78
C VAL A 31 24.14 13.41 -8.66
N GLU A 32 23.48 12.68 -9.53
CA GLU A 32 22.02 12.59 -9.55
C GLU A 32 21.43 11.44 -8.70
N GLU A 33 22.24 10.61 -8.04
CA GLU A 33 21.77 9.51 -7.20
C GLU A 33 20.77 9.93 -6.12
N PRO A 34 20.99 11.02 -5.36
CA PRO A 34 20.03 11.45 -4.35
C PRO A 34 18.67 11.83 -4.95
N LEU A 35 18.66 12.40 -6.15
CA LEU A 35 17.45 12.74 -6.88
C LEU A 35 16.71 11.48 -7.33
N LEU A 36 17.41 10.51 -7.91
CA LEU A 36 16.83 9.22 -8.31
C LEU A 36 16.25 8.47 -7.11
N ALA A 37 16.96 8.45 -5.98
CA ALA A 37 16.45 7.83 -4.76
C ALA A 37 15.15 8.50 -4.26
N SER A 38 15.08 9.84 -4.35
CA SER A 38 13.88 10.58 -3.97
C SER A 38 12.69 10.27 -4.90
N TYR A 39 12.94 10.16 -6.21
CA TYR A 39 11.91 9.77 -7.18
C TYR A 39 11.40 8.35 -6.94
N LEU A 40 12.31 7.41 -6.69
CA LEU A 40 11.94 6.02 -6.35
C LEU A 40 11.01 5.96 -5.15
N THR A 41 11.38 6.62 -4.06
CA THR A 41 10.57 6.65 -2.84
C THR A 41 9.20 7.30 -3.09
N ALA A 42 9.16 8.45 -3.75
CA ALA A 42 7.92 9.18 -4.03
C ALA A 42 6.98 8.36 -4.93
N LEU A 43 7.52 7.76 -5.99
CA LEU A 43 6.74 6.95 -6.93
C LEU A 43 6.26 5.65 -6.29
N ARG A 44 7.08 4.98 -5.47
CA ARG A 44 6.63 3.82 -4.70
C ARG A 44 5.45 4.18 -3.82
N GLN A 45 5.54 5.26 -3.05
CA GLN A 45 4.44 5.70 -2.17
C GLN A 45 3.16 6.02 -2.96
N LEU A 46 3.30 6.65 -4.12
CA LEU A 46 2.18 6.96 -5.01
C LEU A 46 1.56 5.68 -5.58
N ALA A 47 2.38 4.77 -6.11
CA ALA A 47 1.94 3.50 -6.67
C ALA A 47 1.25 2.64 -5.61
N GLU A 48 1.85 2.50 -4.43
CA GLU A 48 1.25 1.77 -3.31
C GLU A 48 -0.12 2.34 -2.91
N LYS A 49 -0.27 3.67 -2.93
CA LYS A 49 -1.55 4.31 -2.62
C LYS A 49 -2.60 4.06 -3.69
N GLN A 50 -2.23 4.11 -4.97
CA GLN A 50 -3.16 3.94 -6.08
C GLN A 50 -3.56 2.49 -6.30
N LEU A 51 -2.61 1.56 -6.14
CA LEU A 51 -2.84 0.13 -6.37
C LEU A 51 -3.40 -0.60 -5.14
N ASP A 52 -3.43 0.08 -3.97
CA ASP A 52 -3.71 -0.53 -2.67
C ASP A 52 -2.80 -1.74 -2.37
N LEU A 53 -1.52 -1.61 -2.76
CA LEU A 53 -0.48 -2.62 -2.56
C LEU A 53 0.61 -2.10 -1.62
N ALA A 54 1.29 -3.01 -0.95
CA ALA A 54 2.57 -2.77 -0.32
C ALA A 54 3.65 -3.48 -1.14
N PHE A 55 4.61 -2.77 -1.68
CA PHE A 55 5.62 -3.35 -2.57
C PHE A 55 6.62 -4.23 -1.82
N LEU A 56 7.04 -3.80 -0.67
CA LEU A 56 7.96 -4.55 0.18
C LEU A 56 7.46 -4.54 1.62
N THR A 57 8.02 -5.41 2.44
CA THR A 57 7.61 -5.57 3.84
C THR A 57 7.64 -4.26 4.59
N GLN A 58 6.50 -3.87 5.11
CA GLN A 58 6.33 -2.68 5.94
C GLN A 58 5.33 -2.93 7.07
N THR A 59 5.48 -2.20 8.17
CA THR A 59 4.56 -2.25 9.29
C THR A 59 3.51 -1.16 9.12
N LEU A 60 2.26 -1.57 9.03
CA LEU A 60 1.11 -0.70 8.85
C LEU A 60 0.23 -0.71 10.09
N GLU A 61 -0.41 0.41 10.33
CA GLU A 61 -1.46 0.56 11.34
C GLU A 61 -2.71 1.11 10.67
N TRP A 62 -3.78 0.34 10.73
CA TRP A 62 -5.07 0.72 10.18
C TRP A 62 -6.08 0.90 11.29
N THR A 63 -6.75 2.03 11.28
CA THR A 63 -7.68 2.44 12.33
C THR A 63 -9.06 2.64 11.73
N VAL A 64 -10.07 2.00 12.35
CA VAL A 64 -11.48 2.09 11.94
C VAL A 64 -12.40 2.30 13.15
N ASP A 65 -13.61 2.75 12.88
CA ASP A 65 -14.57 3.13 13.92
C ASP A 65 -15.40 1.96 14.44
N ALA A 66 -15.60 0.91 13.62
CA ALA A 66 -16.45 -0.24 13.96
C ALA A 66 -15.95 -1.51 13.29
N PHE A 67 -16.30 -2.66 13.85
CA PHE A 67 -16.19 -3.95 13.18
C PHE A 67 -17.23 -4.08 12.07
N PRO A 68 -16.91 -4.83 11.01
CA PRO A 68 -17.88 -5.06 9.94
C PRO A 68 -19.05 -5.90 10.41
N CYS A 69 -20.23 -5.61 9.86
CA CYS A 69 -21.41 -6.42 10.06
C CYS A 69 -21.38 -7.68 9.18
N TYR A 70 -22.09 -8.71 9.64
CA TYR A 70 -22.40 -9.88 8.82
C TYR A 70 -23.56 -9.52 7.91
N ASP A 71 -23.37 -9.62 6.59
CA ASP A 71 -24.41 -9.40 5.59
C ASP A 71 -24.16 -10.29 4.36
N GLU A 72 -25.01 -10.20 3.34
CA GLU A 72 -24.89 -11.00 2.12
C GLU A 72 -23.59 -10.75 1.36
N THR A 73 -23.01 -9.55 1.46
CA THR A 73 -21.77 -9.17 0.80
C THR A 73 -20.53 -9.52 1.62
N ASN A 74 -20.71 -9.67 2.94
CA ASN A 74 -19.67 -10.02 3.90
C ASN A 74 -20.15 -11.11 4.88
N PRO A 75 -20.39 -12.35 4.40
CA PRO A 75 -21.00 -13.42 5.20
C PRO A 75 -20.12 -13.89 6.36
N TYR A 76 -18.85 -13.55 6.36
CA TYR A 76 -17.92 -13.88 7.45
C TYR A 76 -17.71 -12.71 8.42
N GLY A 77 -18.32 -11.55 8.18
CA GLY A 77 -18.00 -10.33 8.93
C GLY A 77 -16.51 -9.97 8.83
N ALA A 78 -15.91 -10.18 7.67
CA ALA A 78 -14.47 -10.05 7.47
C ALA A 78 -14.02 -8.60 7.56
N LEU A 79 -12.98 -8.35 8.34
CA LEU A 79 -12.26 -7.08 8.39
C LEU A 79 -11.15 -7.11 7.34
N VAL A 80 -11.41 -6.51 6.17
CA VAL A 80 -10.46 -6.46 5.04
C VAL A 80 -9.43 -5.38 5.29
N LEU A 81 -8.16 -5.77 5.26
CA LEU A 81 -7.03 -4.87 5.49
C LEU A 81 -6.54 -4.27 4.17
N PRO A 82 -6.30 -2.95 4.12
CA PRO A 82 -5.71 -2.31 2.94
C PRO A 82 -4.24 -2.71 2.77
N ARG A 83 -3.69 -2.42 1.60
CA ARG A 83 -2.28 -2.64 1.25
C ARG A 83 -1.89 -4.13 1.26
N GLN A 84 -2.34 -4.84 0.25
CA GLN A 84 -1.97 -6.24 0.01
C GLN A 84 -0.51 -6.36 -0.50
N PRO A 85 0.10 -7.57 -0.41
CA PRO A 85 -0.35 -8.76 0.28
C PRO A 85 -0.14 -8.67 1.81
N LEU A 86 -1.06 -9.26 2.56
CA LEU A 86 -0.92 -9.40 4.02
C LEU A 86 0.09 -10.50 4.34
N GLN A 87 1.06 -10.20 5.21
CA GLN A 87 1.99 -11.21 5.72
C GLN A 87 1.54 -11.76 7.09
N SER A 88 1.28 -10.87 8.03
CA SER A 88 0.85 -11.27 9.38
C SER A 88 0.18 -10.11 10.12
N VAL A 89 -0.64 -10.45 11.10
CA VAL A 89 -1.24 -9.48 12.04
C VAL A 89 -0.40 -9.44 13.31
N VAL A 90 0.09 -8.26 13.65
CA VAL A 90 0.90 -8.02 14.86
C VAL A 90 0.00 -7.87 16.07
N SER A 91 -1.06 -7.07 15.96
CA SER A 91 -2.05 -6.88 17.02
C SER A 91 -3.36 -6.33 16.49
N LEU A 92 -4.45 -6.76 17.10
CA LEU A 92 -5.77 -6.17 16.95
C LEU A 92 -6.20 -5.63 18.31
N LYS A 93 -6.38 -4.31 18.39
CA LYS A 93 -6.80 -3.61 19.60
C LYS A 93 -8.14 -2.93 19.38
N TYR A 94 -8.91 -2.81 20.43
CA TYR A 94 -10.21 -2.13 20.41
C TYR A 94 -10.47 -1.42 21.73
N ILE A 95 -11.39 -0.47 21.71
CA ILE A 95 -11.89 0.19 22.93
C ILE A 95 -13.17 -0.51 23.36
N ASP A 96 -13.16 -1.09 24.55
CA ASP A 96 -14.32 -1.77 25.12
C ASP A 96 -15.42 -0.77 25.56
N THR A 97 -16.57 -1.31 25.94
CA THR A 97 -17.72 -0.50 26.37
C THR A 97 -17.46 0.36 27.61
N ALA A 98 -16.46 -0.01 28.42
CA ALA A 98 -16.00 0.77 29.57
C ALA A 98 -15.03 1.90 29.18
N GLY A 99 -14.54 1.91 27.91
CA GLY A 99 -13.59 2.90 27.42
C GLY A 99 -12.13 2.50 27.61
N ALA A 100 -11.85 1.27 28.04
CA ALA A 100 -10.50 0.75 28.15
C ALA A 100 -10.03 0.13 26.84
N GLN A 101 -8.74 0.30 26.50
CA GLN A 101 -8.14 -0.35 25.35
C GLN A 101 -7.84 -1.81 25.67
N GLN A 102 -8.39 -2.72 24.87
CA GLN A 102 -8.18 -4.15 24.96
C GLN A 102 -7.41 -4.67 23.74
N THR A 103 -6.67 -5.75 23.92
CA THR A 103 -6.07 -6.50 22.79
C THR A 103 -6.89 -7.77 22.58
N TRP A 104 -7.39 -7.95 21.37
CA TRP A 104 -8.10 -9.17 21.03
C TRP A 104 -7.11 -10.30 20.77
N SER A 105 -7.32 -11.43 21.46
CA SER A 105 -6.38 -12.56 21.40
C SER A 105 -6.32 -13.15 20.00
N PRO A 106 -5.12 -13.45 19.47
CA PRO A 106 -4.95 -14.12 18.18
C PRO A 106 -5.66 -15.47 18.06
N SER A 107 -5.98 -16.13 19.20
CA SER A 107 -6.75 -17.37 19.21
C SER A 107 -8.25 -17.19 18.89
N LEU A 108 -8.74 -15.97 18.91
CA LEU A 108 -10.16 -15.65 18.70
C LEU A 108 -10.48 -15.21 17.27
N TYR A 109 -9.47 -15.12 16.39
CA TYR A 109 -9.65 -14.77 14.99
C TYR A 109 -8.77 -15.62 14.08
N LEU A 110 -9.13 -15.66 12.80
CA LEU A 110 -8.36 -16.27 11.74
C LEU A 110 -7.86 -15.16 10.80
N VAL A 111 -6.63 -15.32 10.34
CA VAL A 111 -6.02 -14.45 9.33
C VAL A 111 -6.03 -15.17 8.00
N ASP A 112 -6.76 -14.63 7.04
CA ASP A 112 -6.74 -15.08 5.65
C ASP A 112 -5.78 -14.15 4.88
N ALA A 113 -4.53 -14.59 4.78
CA ALA A 113 -3.48 -13.82 4.13
C ALA A 113 -3.71 -13.66 2.62
N LEU A 114 -4.37 -14.63 1.97
CA LEU A 114 -4.63 -14.58 0.52
C LEU A 114 -5.62 -13.47 0.15
N GLN A 115 -6.61 -13.24 1.01
CA GLN A 115 -7.60 -12.19 0.79
C GLN A 115 -7.37 -10.96 1.69
N SER A 116 -6.22 -10.91 2.35
CA SER A 116 -5.82 -9.81 3.25
C SER A 116 -6.90 -9.42 4.24
N ARG A 117 -7.50 -10.41 4.91
CA ARG A 117 -8.62 -10.18 5.84
C ARG A 117 -8.47 -10.93 7.16
N ILE A 118 -9.15 -10.42 8.17
CA ILE A 118 -9.29 -11.03 9.47
C ILE A 118 -10.77 -11.40 9.66
N VAL A 119 -11.04 -12.61 10.13
CA VAL A 119 -12.40 -13.08 10.46
C VAL A 119 -12.43 -13.64 11.87
N PRO A 120 -13.54 -13.55 12.61
CA PRO A 120 -13.67 -14.25 13.89
C PRO A 120 -13.45 -15.75 13.71
N ALA A 121 -12.81 -16.39 14.68
CA ALA A 121 -12.66 -17.85 14.70
C ALA A 121 -14.02 -18.53 14.80
N TYR A 122 -14.08 -19.83 14.47
CA TYR A 122 -15.33 -20.59 14.54
C TYR A 122 -16.00 -20.48 15.92
N GLY A 123 -17.27 -20.11 15.92
CA GLY A 123 -18.04 -19.90 17.14
C GLY A 123 -17.74 -18.60 17.90
N GLN A 124 -16.89 -17.73 17.34
CA GLN A 124 -16.60 -16.42 17.90
C GLN A 124 -17.34 -15.32 17.15
N THR A 125 -17.52 -14.19 17.81
CA THR A 125 -18.05 -12.95 17.22
C THR A 125 -17.13 -11.79 17.56
N TRP A 126 -17.20 -10.72 16.79
CA TRP A 126 -16.50 -9.49 17.12
C TRP A 126 -16.88 -9.00 18.53
N PRO A 127 -15.91 -8.48 19.30
CA PRO A 127 -16.19 -7.95 20.63
C PRO A 127 -17.06 -6.70 20.55
N GLN A 128 -17.83 -6.46 21.62
CA GLN A 128 -18.56 -5.20 21.75
C GLN A 128 -17.60 -4.06 22.03
N ILE A 129 -17.76 -2.98 21.27
CA ILE A 129 -16.91 -1.80 21.35
C ILE A 129 -17.71 -0.58 21.80
N ARG A 130 -17.00 0.42 22.31
CA ARG A 130 -17.56 1.74 22.55
C ARG A 130 -17.74 2.47 21.21
N TYR A 131 -18.89 3.06 20.98
CA TYR A 131 -19.14 3.91 19.81
C TYR A 131 -18.33 5.20 19.90
N GLN A 132 -17.20 5.22 19.20
CA GLN A 132 -16.35 6.39 19.09
C GLN A 132 -15.48 6.30 17.83
N PRO A 133 -14.94 7.43 17.30
CA PRO A 133 -13.95 7.40 16.24
C PRO A 133 -12.70 6.61 16.67
N SER A 134 -12.08 5.92 15.72
CA SER A 134 -10.83 5.19 15.94
C SER A 134 -10.91 4.13 17.05
N ALA A 135 -12.08 3.46 17.18
CA ALA A 135 -12.31 2.48 18.22
C ALA A 135 -11.50 1.19 18.02
N ILE A 136 -11.04 0.91 16.81
CA ILE A 136 -10.32 -0.32 16.46
C ILE A 136 -9.01 0.06 15.79
N VAL A 137 -7.92 -0.59 16.20
CA VAL A 137 -6.58 -0.39 15.64
C VAL A 137 -5.99 -1.75 15.31
N VAL A 138 -5.67 -1.98 14.04
CA VAL A 138 -5.01 -3.18 13.56
C VAL A 138 -3.59 -2.82 13.12
N ARG A 139 -2.60 -3.46 13.75
CA ARG A 139 -1.20 -3.36 13.32
C ARG A 139 -0.81 -4.66 12.64
N TYR A 140 -0.22 -4.57 11.46
CA TYR A 140 0.08 -5.73 10.64
C TYR A 140 1.31 -5.48 9.76
N LEU A 141 1.86 -6.57 9.23
CA LEU A 141 2.92 -6.57 8.23
C LEU A 141 2.28 -6.86 6.88
N ALA A 142 2.61 -6.04 5.90
CA ALA A 142 2.15 -6.19 4.53
C ALA A 142 3.32 -5.98 3.56
N GLY A 143 3.13 -6.47 2.32
CA GLY A 143 4.09 -6.35 1.23
C GLY A 143 4.75 -7.68 0.87
N TYR A 144 5.47 -7.67 -0.23
CA TYR A 144 6.28 -8.81 -0.64
C TYR A 144 7.51 -8.94 0.27
N LEU A 145 7.91 -10.17 0.55
CA LEU A 145 8.95 -10.46 1.54
C LEU A 145 10.31 -9.86 1.19
N ASN A 146 10.65 -9.87 -0.09
CA ASN A 146 11.91 -9.35 -0.62
C ASN A 146 11.79 -9.07 -2.12
N LEU A 147 12.83 -8.51 -2.73
CA LEU A 147 12.89 -8.18 -4.15
C LEU A 147 12.75 -9.40 -5.08
N ALA A 148 13.15 -10.60 -4.63
CA ALA A 148 13.08 -11.80 -5.47
C ALA A 148 11.65 -12.31 -5.70
N VAL A 149 10.73 -12.00 -4.77
CA VAL A 149 9.31 -12.37 -4.88
C VAL A 149 8.42 -11.19 -5.30
N LEU A 150 8.99 -9.99 -5.40
CA LEU A 150 8.27 -8.84 -5.94
C LEU A 150 8.03 -9.07 -7.46
N PRO A 151 6.80 -9.00 -7.96
CA PRO A 151 6.50 -9.17 -9.36
C PRO A 151 7.32 -8.23 -10.27
N GLU A 152 7.89 -8.79 -11.35
CA GLU A 152 8.76 -8.01 -12.24
C GLU A 152 8.00 -6.93 -13.02
N ASP A 153 6.70 -7.11 -13.24
CA ASP A 153 5.83 -6.10 -13.84
C ASP A 153 5.74 -4.83 -12.98
N LEU A 154 5.64 -4.98 -11.63
CA LEU A 154 5.70 -3.84 -10.71
C LEU A 154 7.06 -3.13 -10.75
N ARG A 155 8.15 -3.90 -10.83
CA ARG A 155 9.50 -3.34 -10.98
C ARG A 155 9.65 -2.59 -12.30
N GLN A 156 9.16 -3.18 -13.40
CA GLN A 156 9.20 -2.55 -14.72
C GLN A 156 8.34 -1.27 -14.77
N MET A 157 7.17 -1.30 -14.14
CA MET A 157 6.32 -0.12 -13.97
C MET A 157 7.07 1.01 -13.27
N MET A 158 7.79 0.70 -12.19
CA MET A 158 8.60 1.68 -11.46
C MET A 158 9.73 2.24 -12.32
N ARG A 159 10.43 1.39 -13.12
CA ARG A 159 11.49 1.86 -14.05
C ARG A 159 10.95 2.88 -15.05
N LEU A 160 9.81 2.58 -15.67
CA LEU A 160 9.18 3.48 -16.65
C LEU A 160 8.71 4.78 -15.98
N ALA A 161 8.13 4.71 -14.80
CA ALA A 161 7.66 5.88 -14.06
C ALA A 161 8.82 6.82 -13.67
N VAL A 162 9.93 6.25 -13.15
CA VAL A 162 11.13 7.04 -12.83
C VAL A 162 11.74 7.65 -14.09
N GLY A 163 11.83 6.88 -15.19
CA GLY A 163 12.30 7.37 -16.47
C GLY A 163 11.51 8.58 -16.96
N THR A 164 10.19 8.52 -16.86
CA THR A 164 9.29 9.61 -17.24
C THR A 164 9.54 10.87 -16.39
N LEU A 165 9.65 10.73 -15.06
CA LEU A 165 9.94 11.88 -14.19
C LEU A 165 11.34 12.46 -14.41
N PHE A 166 12.30 11.62 -14.72
CA PHE A 166 13.66 12.04 -14.97
C PHE A 166 13.78 12.83 -16.28
N GLU A 167 13.09 12.39 -17.33
CA GLU A 167 13.10 13.07 -18.63
C GLU A 167 12.30 14.38 -18.62
N PHE A 168 11.16 14.39 -17.92
CA PHE A 168 10.24 15.53 -17.88
C PHE A 168 10.19 16.18 -16.50
N ARG A 169 11.32 16.69 -16.03
CA ARG A 169 11.47 17.30 -14.70
C ARG A 169 10.57 18.51 -14.46
N GLU A 170 10.19 19.23 -15.51
CA GLU A 170 9.39 20.46 -15.42
C GLU A 170 7.85 20.22 -15.49
N GLY A 171 7.40 18.99 -15.59
CA GLY A 171 5.98 18.63 -15.56
C GLY A 171 5.11 19.11 -16.72
N ILE A 172 5.67 19.95 -17.62
CA ILE A 172 4.97 20.53 -18.77
C ILE A 172 5.88 20.43 -19.99
N VAL A 173 5.42 19.77 -21.04
CA VAL A 173 6.09 19.78 -22.36
C VAL A 173 5.27 20.64 -23.28
N THR A 174 5.92 21.66 -23.85
CA THR A 174 5.33 22.48 -24.91
C THR A 174 5.50 21.73 -26.23
N GLY A 175 4.41 21.20 -26.78
CA GLY A 175 4.42 20.60 -28.11
C GLY A 175 4.70 21.62 -29.19
N SER A 176 5.19 21.20 -30.37
CA SER A 176 5.50 22.05 -31.54
C SER A 176 4.30 22.84 -32.07
N GLY A 177 3.10 22.66 -31.56
CA GLY A 177 1.86 23.37 -31.89
C GLY A 177 1.37 24.35 -30.81
N GLY A 178 2.15 24.59 -29.73
CA GLY A 178 1.74 25.48 -28.64
C GLY A 178 0.76 24.84 -27.64
N GLU A 179 0.47 23.55 -27.76
CA GLU A 179 -0.33 22.80 -26.77
C GLU A 179 0.53 22.43 -25.56
N THR A 180 0.07 22.82 -24.39
CA THR A 180 0.64 22.39 -23.11
C THR A 180 0.05 21.03 -22.72
N LEU A 181 0.87 19.98 -22.81
CA LEU A 181 0.47 18.65 -22.34
C LEU A 181 0.99 18.44 -20.91
N PRO A 182 0.14 18.11 -19.94
CA PRO A 182 0.60 17.66 -18.63
C PRO A 182 1.26 16.28 -18.81
N HIS A 183 2.58 16.22 -18.78
CA HIS A 183 3.28 15.02 -19.27
C HIS A 183 3.86 14.13 -18.19
N SER A 184 4.18 14.63 -17.01
CA SER A 184 4.90 13.79 -16.05
C SER A 184 4.01 13.06 -15.05
N VAL A 185 3.18 13.76 -14.31
CA VAL A 185 2.37 13.15 -13.24
C VAL A 185 1.15 12.45 -13.82
N GLY A 186 0.46 13.06 -14.77
CA GLY A 186 -0.74 12.48 -15.39
C GLY A 186 -0.50 11.19 -16.17
N VAL A 187 0.65 11.06 -16.84
CA VAL A 187 1.07 9.83 -17.55
C VAL A 187 1.36 8.72 -16.52
N VAL A 188 2.05 9.05 -15.45
CA VAL A 188 2.34 8.09 -14.36
C VAL A 188 1.06 7.64 -13.67
N GLU A 189 0.14 8.55 -13.36
CA GLU A 189 -1.16 8.21 -12.77
C GLU A 189 -2.02 7.35 -13.71
N GLN A 190 -2.06 7.67 -14.99
CA GLN A 190 -2.79 6.90 -16.00
C GLN A 190 -2.18 5.50 -16.19
N PHE A 191 -0.87 5.39 -16.10
CA PHE A 191 -0.15 4.13 -16.15
C PHE A 191 -0.50 3.24 -14.94
N PHE A 192 -0.50 3.78 -13.72
CA PHE A 192 -0.92 3.06 -12.53
C PHE A 192 -2.41 2.68 -12.57
N ALA A 193 -3.27 3.55 -13.09
CA ALA A 193 -4.70 3.24 -13.24
C ALA A 193 -4.96 2.08 -14.22
N SER A 194 -4.15 1.95 -15.28
CA SER A 194 -4.25 0.81 -16.20
C SER A 194 -3.85 -0.51 -15.55
N TYR A 195 -2.90 -0.48 -14.62
CA TYR A 195 -2.49 -1.63 -13.81
C TYR A 195 -3.56 -2.06 -12.81
N GLN A 196 -4.25 -1.11 -12.20
CA GLN A 196 -5.33 -1.39 -11.25
C GLN A 196 -6.42 -2.27 -11.86
N ASN A 197 -6.76 -2.03 -13.12
CA ASN A 197 -7.75 -2.83 -13.87
C ASN A 197 -7.26 -4.24 -14.24
N ALA A 198 -5.96 -4.49 -14.24
CA ALA A 198 -5.38 -5.78 -14.58
C ALA A 198 -5.26 -6.73 -13.36
N PHE A 199 -5.25 -6.20 -12.15
CA PHE A 199 -5.13 -6.97 -10.89
C PHE A 199 -6.46 -7.23 -10.17
N VAL A 200 -7.58 -6.68 -10.66
CA VAL A 200 -8.92 -7.03 -10.18
C VAL A 200 -9.38 -8.30 -10.90
N VAL A 201 -8.93 -9.44 -10.40
CA VAL A 201 -9.47 -10.78 -10.75
C VAL A 201 -9.91 -11.48 -9.48
#